data_f23b16cd24c9ac9d12b0707760cc66ab
#
_entry.id   f23b16cd24c9ac9d12b0707760cc66ab
#
_cell.length_a   1.000
_cell.length_b   1.000
_cell.length_c   1.000
_cell.angle_alpha   90.00
_cell.angle_beta   90.00
_cell.angle_gamma   90.00
#
_symmetry.space_group_name_H-M   'P 1'
#
loop_
_entity.id
_entity.type
_entity.pdbx_description
1 polymer ?
#
loop_
_entity_poly.entity_id
_entity_poly.type
_entity_poly.pdbx_seq_one_letter_code
_entity_poly.pdbx_strand_id
1 'polypeptide(L)' 'ENVDIYITDNTSIGRVHAVLYLRNGRVYVEDQNSKNGTFLNGHRVSGQEELIPGARLSMSNEEFEIAFL' A
#
# COMPACT_ATOMS: atom_id res chain seq x y z
N GLU A 1 4.14 -13.68 12.92
CA GLU A 1 5.26 -13.33 12.06
C GLU A 1 5.04 -11.95 11.44
N ASN A 2 6.05 -11.10 11.47
CA ASN A 2 5.95 -9.72 11.01
C ASN A 2 6.83 -9.55 9.78
N VAL A 3 6.25 -8.98 8.73
CA VAL A 3 6.96 -8.73 7.47
C VAL A 3 6.61 -7.32 6.98
N ASP A 4 7.62 -6.62 6.47
CA ASP A 4 7.42 -5.32 5.84
C ASP A 4 7.74 -5.44 4.35
N ILE A 5 6.85 -4.94 3.51
CA ILE A 5 7.04 -4.94 2.06
C ILE A 5 7.02 -3.51 1.57
N TYR A 6 8.11 -3.08 0.94
CA TYR A 6 8.25 -1.72 0.44
C TYR A 6 7.84 -1.65 -1.02
N ILE A 7 6.95 -0.73 -1.35
CA ILE A 7 6.54 -0.47 -2.72
C ILE A 7 7.24 0.80 -3.17
N THR A 8 8.11 0.68 -4.18
CA THR A 8 8.91 1.80 -4.63
C THR A 8 8.32 2.43 -5.88
N ASP A 9 8.56 3.73 -6.03
CA ASP A 9 8.20 4.43 -7.26
C ASP A 9 9.05 3.92 -8.41
N ASN A 10 8.48 4.02 -9.60
CA ASN A 10 9.16 3.66 -10.84
C ASN A 10 10.06 4.79 -11.31
N THR A 11 10.83 5.36 -10.39
CA THR A 11 11.75 6.45 -10.70
C THR A 11 13.18 6.00 -10.52
N SER A 12 14.11 6.71 -11.11
CA SER A 12 15.52 6.40 -11.00
C SER A 12 16.05 6.57 -9.56
N ILE A 13 15.30 7.26 -8.70
CA ILE A 13 15.70 7.50 -7.32
C ILE A 13 15.29 6.33 -6.41
N GLY A 14 14.30 5.52 -6.82
CA GLY A 14 13.88 4.38 -6.02
C GLY A 14 13.18 4.75 -4.72
N ARG A 15 12.42 5.85 -4.73
CA ARG A 15 11.72 6.32 -3.53
C ARG A 15 10.63 5.35 -3.12
N VAL A 16 10.52 5.10 -1.81
CA VAL A 16 9.43 4.27 -1.29
C VAL A 16 8.14 5.06 -1.34
N HIS A 17 7.13 4.52 -2.03
CA HIS A 17 5.82 5.13 -2.15
C HIS A 17 4.92 4.76 -0.99
N ALA A 18 4.90 3.47 -0.65
CA ALA A 18 4.06 2.94 0.40
C ALA A 18 4.72 1.72 1.01
N VAL A 19 4.29 1.35 2.21
CA VAL A 19 4.76 0.14 2.88
C VAL A 19 3.54 -0.70 3.22
N LEU A 20 3.64 -2.00 2.97
CA LEU A 20 2.67 -2.98 3.44
C LEU A 20 3.26 -3.66 4.65
N TYR A 21 2.49 -3.71 5.72
CA TYR A 21 2.90 -4.35 6.96
C TYR A 21 2.07 -5.60 7.20
N LEU A 22 2.74 -6.72 7.43
CA LEU A 22 2.08 -7.94 7.88
C LEU A 22 2.31 -8.06 9.39
N ARG A 23 1.23 -8.07 10.15
CA ARG A 23 1.28 -8.13 11.61
C ARG A 23 0.20 -9.07 12.11
N ASN A 24 0.60 -10.16 12.75
CA ASN A 24 -0.33 -11.10 13.37
C ASN A 24 -1.42 -11.59 12.41
N GLY A 25 -1.04 -11.87 11.17
CA GLY A 25 -1.97 -12.35 10.16
C GLY A 25 -2.83 -11.29 9.50
N ARG A 26 -2.61 -10.01 9.82
CA ARG A 26 -3.32 -8.89 9.20
C ARG A 26 -2.35 -8.07 8.38
N VAL A 27 -2.86 -7.49 7.29
CA VAL A 27 -2.05 -6.67 6.39
C VAL A 27 -2.55 -5.23 6.43
N TYR A 28 -1.60 -4.30 6.52
CA TYR A 28 -1.89 -2.88 6.56
C TYR A 28 -1.07 -2.16 5.49
N VAL A 29 -1.59 -1.04 5.00
CA VAL A 29 -0.87 -0.18 4.08
C VAL A 29 -0.66 1.18 4.72
N GLU A 30 0.51 1.78 4.47
CA GLU A 30 0.83 3.12 4.92
C GLU A 30 1.51 3.88 3.78
N ASP A 31 0.97 5.06 3.44
CA ASP A 31 1.59 5.91 2.43
C ASP A 31 2.82 6.59 3.02
N GLN A 32 3.90 6.65 2.25
CA GLN A 32 5.16 7.23 2.71
C GLN A 32 5.34 8.65 2.15
N ASN A 33 4.37 9.51 2.44
CA ASN A 33 4.41 10.91 1.98
C ASN A 33 4.57 11.01 0.46
N SER A 34 3.90 10.13 -0.26
CA SER A 34 3.98 10.16 -1.71
C SER A 34 3.32 11.41 -2.26
N LYS A 35 3.81 11.87 -3.40
CA LYS A 35 3.30 13.10 -4.02
C LYS A 35 1.85 12.95 -4.43
N ASN A 36 1.49 11.81 -5.02
CA ASN A 36 0.17 11.59 -5.59
C ASN A 36 -0.76 10.81 -4.68
N GLY A 37 -0.25 10.28 -3.56
CA GLY A 37 -1.05 9.55 -2.60
C GLY A 37 -1.21 8.08 -2.93
N THR A 38 -1.66 7.34 -1.92
CA THR A 38 -2.07 5.96 -2.04
C THR A 38 -3.56 5.93 -1.70
N PHE A 39 -4.34 5.23 -2.53
CA PHE A 39 -5.80 5.20 -2.37
C PHE A 39 -6.27 3.79 -2.13
N LEU A 40 -7.19 3.65 -1.18
CA LEU A 40 -7.78 2.36 -0.84
C LEU A 40 -9.28 2.47 -1.04
N ASN A 41 -9.82 1.64 -1.95
CA ASN A 41 -11.25 1.67 -2.31
C ASN A 41 -11.74 3.07 -2.66
N GLY A 42 -10.88 3.86 -3.32
CA GLY A 42 -11.23 5.18 -3.80
C GLY A 42 -10.99 6.32 -2.82
N HIS A 43 -10.59 6.04 -1.57
CA HIS A 43 -10.27 7.11 -0.64
C HIS A 43 -8.77 7.14 -0.33
N ARG A 44 -8.25 8.33 -0.07
CA ARG A 44 -6.84 8.50 0.21
C ARG A 44 -6.48 7.91 1.56
N VAL A 45 -5.43 7.09 1.57
CA VAL A 45 -4.97 6.43 2.80
C VAL A 45 -4.39 7.48 3.75
N SER A 46 -4.81 7.41 5.01
CA SER A 46 -4.32 8.27 6.08
C SER A 46 -3.84 7.37 7.22
N GLY A 47 -2.57 7.50 7.58
CA GLY A 47 -1.98 6.60 8.56
C GLY A 47 -1.90 5.18 8.02
N GLN A 48 -2.08 4.21 8.89
CA GLN A 48 -2.12 2.81 8.51
C GLN A 48 -3.57 2.38 8.36
N GLU A 49 -3.90 1.73 7.24
CA GLU A 49 -5.23 1.20 7.01
C GLU A 49 -5.15 -0.28 6.66
N GLU A 50 -6.09 -1.06 7.17
CA GLU A 50 -6.07 -2.49 6.96
C GLU A 50 -6.51 -2.85 5.54
N LEU A 51 -5.79 -3.80 4.92
CA LEU A 51 -6.13 -4.36 3.63
C LEU A 51 -6.86 -5.67 3.84
N ILE A 52 -8.06 -5.78 3.27
CA ILE A 52 -8.83 -7.01 3.32
C ILE A 52 -8.96 -7.58 1.91
N PRO A 53 -9.22 -8.89 1.75
CA PRO A 53 -9.38 -9.47 0.40
C PRO A 53 -10.48 -8.76 -0.37
N GLY A 54 -10.23 -8.49 -1.64
CA GLY A 54 -11.16 -7.77 -2.50
C GLY A 54 -10.99 -6.27 -2.51
N ALA A 55 -10.18 -5.71 -1.62
CA ALA A 55 -9.92 -4.28 -1.60
C ALA A 55 -9.14 -3.85 -2.84
N ARG A 56 -9.35 -2.62 -3.28
CA ARG A 56 -8.64 -2.04 -4.41
C ARG A 56 -7.65 -1.00 -3.90
N LEU A 57 -6.38 -1.22 -4.22
CA LEU A 57 -5.30 -0.32 -3.83
C LEU A 57 -4.78 0.35 -5.09
N SER A 58 -4.75 1.66 -5.10
CA SER A 58 -4.21 2.38 -6.25
C SER A 58 -3.16 3.39 -5.82
N MET A 59 -2.15 3.54 -6.66
CA MET A 59 -1.09 4.51 -6.47
C MET A 59 -0.52 4.87 -7.84
N SER A 60 -0.35 6.17 -8.08
CA SER A 60 0.02 6.69 -9.39
C SER A 60 -0.99 6.21 -10.43
N ASN A 61 -0.53 5.56 -11.48
CA ASN A 61 -1.38 5.06 -12.56
C ASN A 61 -1.68 3.57 -12.42
N GLU A 62 -1.35 2.98 -11.29
CA GLU A 62 -1.48 1.53 -11.11
C GLU A 62 -2.57 1.22 -10.11
N GLU A 63 -3.33 0.16 -10.38
CA GLU A 63 -4.38 -0.30 -9.49
C GLU A 63 -4.21 -1.79 -9.27
N PHE A 64 -4.36 -2.20 -8.02
CA PHE A 64 -4.21 -3.60 -7.63
C PHE A 64 -5.44 -4.04 -6.86
N GLU A 65 -5.85 -5.28 -7.09
CA GLU A 65 -6.86 -5.91 -6.24
C GLU A 65 -6.15 -6.80 -5.23
N ILE A 66 -6.54 -6.69 -3.97
CA ILE A 66 -5.90 -7.43 -2.88
C ILE A 66 -6.50 -8.83 -2.81
N ALA A 67 -5.63 -9.82 -2.87
CA ALA A 67 -6.02 -11.23 -2.73
C ALA A 67 -5.06 -11.91 -1.78
N PHE A 68 -5.60 -12.72 -0.89
CA PHE A 68 -4.80 -13.52 0.03
C PHE A 68 -4.86 -14.98 -0.43
N LEU A 69 -3.71 -15.61 -0.49
CA LEU A 69 -3.61 -17.01 -0.90
C LEU A 69 -3.71 -17.97 0.28
#